data_cecd2dffe2a58f21e60396c6cd28e708
#
_entry.id   cecd2dffe2a58f21e60396c6cd28e708
#
_cell.length_a   1.000
_cell.length_b   1.000
_cell.length_c   1.000
_cell.angle_alpha   90.00
_cell.angle_beta   90.00
_cell.angle_gamma   90.00
#
_symmetry.space_group_name_H-M   'P 1'
#
loop_
_entity.id
_entity.type
_entity.pdbx_description
1 polymer ?
#
loop_
_entity_poly.entity_id
_entity_poly.type
_entity_poly.pdbx_seq_one_letter_code
_entity_poly.pdbx_strand_id
1 'polypeptide(L)'
;MPVRCLKFVPSNLYKAKLMQHVVLNNGLHMPMVGYGVFQIADANECQRSVVDAIEAGYRLIDTAASYMNEEAVGKGLRSSGVPRDQLFVTSKLWVQEAGYERTQQAIDKSLRRLQLSYLDLYLIHQPFGDVHGSWRAMEDAYRAGKLRAIGVSNFQPDRLMDIKAFNEIAPAVNQVEVNPFQQQLEAVPFMRETGVQAEAWAPFAEGRNGLFQNEVLIGIARHYGKSVGQVVLRWLVQRGIVALAKSVRKERMAENIAIFDFALSDAHMASIATLDTNTSSFFSHRDPAIVKWMSERRLDI
;
A
#
# COMPACT_ATOMS: atom_id res chain seq x y z
N MET A 1 40.07 16.50 42.60
CA MET A 1 39.67 15.61 41.47
C MET A 1 38.32 16.06 40.98
N PRO A 2 38.19 16.58 39.75
CA PRO A 2 36.88 17.04 39.25
C PRO A 2 36.08 15.88 38.66
N VAL A 3 34.82 15.79 39.07
CA VAL A 3 33.83 14.84 38.60
C VAL A 3 33.46 15.17 37.14
N ARG A 4 33.72 14.25 36.21
CA ARG A 4 33.33 14.35 34.79
C ARG A 4 31.83 14.13 34.68
N CYS A 5 31.14 15.19 34.30
CA CYS A 5 29.72 15.17 33.91
C CYS A 5 29.60 14.44 32.57
N LEU A 6 29.05 13.21 32.56
CA LEU A 6 28.70 12.47 31.36
C LEU A 6 27.52 13.17 30.68
N LYS A 7 27.78 13.81 29.52
CA LYS A 7 26.73 14.32 28.64
C LYS A 7 25.94 13.14 28.06
N PHE A 8 24.67 13.08 28.40
CA PHE A 8 23.71 12.17 27.80
C PHE A 8 23.49 12.58 26.34
N VAL A 9 23.99 11.80 25.39
CA VAL A 9 23.69 11.92 23.97
C VAL A 9 22.45 11.10 23.74
N PRO A 10 21.30 11.68 23.32
CA PRO A 10 20.13 10.88 22.98
C PRO A 10 20.44 10.09 21.72
N SER A 11 20.52 8.79 21.84
CA SER A 11 20.77 7.88 20.72
C SER A 11 19.56 7.82 19.79
N ASN A 12 19.69 8.47 18.65
CA ASN A 12 18.78 8.34 17.50
C ASN A 12 18.73 6.91 16.91
N LEU A 13 19.44 5.98 17.50
CA LEU A 13 19.54 4.56 17.11
C LEU A 13 18.31 3.71 17.48
N TYR A 14 17.41 4.22 18.35
CA TYR A 14 16.21 3.48 18.76
C TYR A 14 15.05 3.52 17.74
N LYS A 15 15.02 4.51 16.83
CA LYS A 15 13.93 4.64 15.83
C LYS A 15 14.07 3.72 14.62
N ALA A 16 15.27 3.22 14.30
CA ALA A 16 15.49 2.36 13.15
C ALA A 16 15.12 0.87 13.37
N LYS A 17 14.77 0.47 14.59
CA LYS A 17 14.56 -0.94 14.97
C LYS A 17 13.12 -1.44 14.85
N LEU A 18 12.18 -0.62 14.37
CA LEU A 18 10.74 -0.89 14.52
C LEU A 18 9.97 -1.14 13.21
N MET A 19 10.52 -0.85 12.04
CA MET A 19 9.83 -1.16 10.78
C MET A 19 9.93 -2.65 10.48
N GLN A 20 8.79 -3.35 10.55
CA GLN A 20 8.71 -4.74 10.12
C GLN A 20 8.62 -4.81 8.59
N HIS A 21 9.19 -5.86 8.00
CA HIS A 21 9.16 -6.13 6.57
C HIS A 21 8.59 -7.52 6.33
N VAL A 22 7.93 -7.69 5.20
CA VAL A 22 7.59 -8.99 4.64
C VAL A 22 8.54 -9.29 3.49
N VAL A 23 8.85 -10.57 3.30
CA VAL A 23 9.63 -11.03 2.16
C VAL A 23 8.66 -11.49 1.07
N LEU A 24 8.70 -10.82 -0.09
CA LEU A 24 7.89 -11.18 -1.24
C LEU A 24 8.39 -12.48 -1.89
N ASN A 25 7.58 -13.09 -2.76
CA ASN A 25 7.90 -14.36 -3.41
C ASN A 25 9.17 -14.34 -4.29
N ASN A 26 9.64 -13.14 -4.64
CA ASN A 26 10.89 -12.92 -5.38
C ASN A 26 12.08 -12.54 -4.46
N GLY A 27 11.92 -12.60 -3.14
CA GLY A 27 12.96 -12.27 -2.15
C GLY A 27 13.09 -10.79 -1.81
N LEU A 28 12.30 -9.90 -2.42
CA LEU A 28 12.33 -8.46 -2.11
C LEU A 28 11.69 -8.19 -0.75
N HIS A 29 12.32 -7.35 0.07
CA HIS A 29 11.78 -6.93 1.37
C HIS A 29 10.86 -5.72 1.21
N MET A 30 9.60 -5.86 1.62
CA MET A 30 8.58 -4.82 1.56
C MET A 30 8.19 -4.37 2.97
N PRO A 31 8.19 -3.05 3.28
CA PRO A 31 7.73 -2.56 4.58
C PRO A 31 6.26 -2.90 4.84
N MET A 32 5.92 -3.28 6.08
CA MET A 32 4.56 -3.67 6.47
C MET A 32 3.58 -2.50 6.59
N VAL A 33 4.08 -1.26 6.66
CA VAL A 33 3.26 -0.04 6.67
C VAL A 33 3.77 0.91 5.61
N GLY A 34 2.88 1.35 4.73
CA GLY A 34 3.15 2.28 3.65
C GLY A 34 2.32 3.56 3.74
N TYR A 35 2.78 4.57 3.04
CA TYR A 35 2.11 5.86 2.87
C TYR A 35 1.47 5.96 1.49
N GLY A 36 0.14 6.05 1.45
CA GLY A 36 -0.62 6.26 0.22
C GLY A 36 -0.89 7.75 -0.04
N VAL A 37 -0.88 8.15 -1.33
CA VAL A 37 -1.11 9.54 -1.76
C VAL A 37 -2.40 9.74 -2.55
N PHE A 38 -3.31 8.76 -2.53
CA PHE A 38 -4.61 8.91 -3.19
C PHE A 38 -5.38 10.12 -2.63
N GLN A 39 -6.10 10.86 -3.49
CA GLN A 39 -6.85 12.07 -3.14
C GLN A 39 -6.01 13.24 -2.58
N ILE A 40 -4.72 13.33 -2.92
CA ILE A 40 -3.92 14.53 -2.70
C ILE A 40 -3.71 15.18 -4.07
N ALA A 41 -4.64 16.08 -4.43
CA ALA A 41 -4.68 16.70 -5.76
C ALA A 41 -3.74 17.89 -5.90
N ASP A 42 -3.50 18.66 -4.83
CA ASP A 42 -2.54 19.76 -4.86
C ASP A 42 -1.11 19.24 -4.89
N ALA A 43 -0.35 19.64 -5.91
CA ALA A 43 1.01 19.14 -6.13
C ALA A 43 1.99 19.53 -5.01
N ASN A 44 1.85 20.72 -4.44
CA ASN A 44 2.73 21.18 -3.36
C ASN A 44 2.39 20.46 -2.06
N GLU A 45 1.12 20.25 -1.76
CA GLU A 45 0.68 19.46 -0.63
C GLU A 45 1.14 18.00 -0.77
N CYS A 46 1.02 17.42 -1.96
CA CYS A 46 1.47 16.05 -2.22
C CYS A 46 2.98 15.93 -2.02
N GLN A 47 3.78 16.82 -2.61
CA GLN A 47 5.24 16.83 -2.42
C GLN A 47 5.60 16.95 -0.95
N ARG A 48 5.02 17.93 -0.23
CA ARG A 48 5.28 18.13 1.21
C ARG A 48 4.90 16.89 2.02
N SER A 49 3.71 16.32 1.77
CA SER A 49 3.22 15.17 2.53
C SER A 49 4.08 13.92 2.35
N VAL A 50 4.69 13.72 1.18
CA VAL A 50 5.65 12.64 0.95
C VAL A 50 6.93 12.86 1.78
N VAL A 51 7.46 14.08 1.81
CA VAL A 51 8.62 14.43 2.66
C VAL A 51 8.28 14.17 4.13
N ASP A 52 7.14 14.68 4.60
CA ASP A 52 6.67 14.54 5.98
C ASP A 52 6.51 13.06 6.39
N ALA A 53 5.98 12.22 5.49
CA ALA A 53 5.85 10.79 5.73
C ALA A 53 7.22 10.10 5.84
N ILE A 54 8.16 10.43 4.96
CA ILE A 54 9.52 9.86 5.01
C ILE A 54 10.25 10.31 6.29
N GLU A 55 10.11 11.58 6.70
CA GLU A 55 10.62 12.09 7.97
C GLU A 55 10.00 11.38 9.19
N ALA A 56 8.71 11.03 9.12
CA ALA A 56 8.03 10.26 10.16
C ALA A 56 8.52 8.79 10.23
N GLY A 57 9.24 8.31 9.21
CA GLY A 57 9.83 6.97 9.17
C GLY A 57 9.26 6.04 8.13
N TYR A 58 8.29 6.47 7.31
CA TYR A 58 7.80 5.64 6.19
C TYR A 58 8.90 5.39 5.17
N ARG A 59 8.90 4.17 4.61
CA ARG A 59 9.82 3.77 3.54
C ARG A 59 9.10 3.18 2.34
N LEU A 60 7.83 2.82 2.46
CA LEU A 60 6.94 2.44 1.37
C LEU A 60 6.05 3.62 1.00
N ILE A 61 6.13 4.07 -0.26
CA ILE A 61 5.31 5.16 -0.83
C ILE A 61 4.50 4.59 -1.98
N ASP A 62 3.17 4.69 -1.90
CA ASP A 62 2.23 4.16 -2.88
C ASP A 62 1.52 5.29 -3.63
N THR A 63 1.70 5.31 -4.94
CA THR A 63 0.98 6.19 -5.88
C THR A 63 0.36 5.38 -7.02
N ALA A 64 -0.18 6.05 -8.03
CA ALA A 64 -0.70 5.45 -9.27
C ALA A 64 -0.77 6.50 -10.38
N ALA A 65 -0.68 6.08 -11.65
CA ALA A 65 -0.87 6.96 -12.80
C ALA A 65 -2.21 7.71 -12.72
N SER A 66 -3.30 7.01 -12.33
CA SER A 66 -4.64 7.58 -12.20
C SER A 66 -4.82 8.61 -11.07
N TYR A 67 -3.83 8.75 -10.16
CA TYR A 67 -3.88 9.79 -9.11
C TYR A 67 -3.40 11.14 -9.62
N MET A 68 -2.75 11.18 -10.79
CA MET A 68 -2.23 12.38 -11.47
C MET A 68 -1.27 13.19 -10.59
N ASN A 69 -0.57 12.53 -9.66
CA ASN A 69 0.35 13.18 -8.71
C ASN A 69 1.76 12.55 -8.71
N GLU A 70 2.09 11.66 -9.65
CA GLU A 70 3.40 10.98 -9.72
C GLU A 70 4.57 11.97 -9.77
N GLU A 71 4.44 13.12 -10.47
CA GLU A 71 5.49 14.16 -10.50
C GLU A 71 5.74 14.78 -9.12
N ALA A 72 4.68 15.07 -8.38
CA ALA A 72 4.77 15.62 -7.04
C ALA A 72 5.39 14.60 -6.06
N VAL A 73 5.00 13.32 -6.20
CA VAL A 73 5.62 12.22 -5.44
C VAL A 73 7.11 12.13 -5.75
N GLY A 74 7.52 12.12 -7.03
CA GLY A 74 8.92 12.09 -7.44
C GLY A 74 9.74 13.26 -6.87
N LYS A 75 9.17 14.47 -6.87
CA LYS A 75 9.78 15.65 -6.21
C LYS A 75 9.92 15.42 -4.70
N GLY A 76 8.88 14.90 -4.03
CA GLY A 76 8.90 14.60 -2.60
C GLY A 76 9.96 13.57 -2.22
N LEU A 77 10.05 12.48 -2.98
CA LEU A 77 11.08 11.44 -2.78
C LEU A 77 12.49 12.05 -2.81
N ARG A 78 12.81 12.86 -3.83
CA ARG A 78 14.12 13.53 -3.91
C ARG A 78 14.35 14.55 -2.79
N SER A 79 13.34 15.35 -2.49
CA SER A 79 13.44 16.39 -1.44
C SER A 79 13.62 15.81 -0.03
N SER A 80 13.26 14.55 0.18
CA SER A 80 13.42 13.85 1.46
C SER A 80 14.88 13.62 1.84
N GLY A 81 15.81 13.63 0.87
CA GLY A 81 17.22 13.32 1.08
C GLY A 81 17.52 11.86 1.42
N VAL A 82 16.53 10.99 1.50
CA VAL A 82 16.73 9.55 1.76
C VAL A 82 17.20 8.86 0.48
N PRO A 83 18.27 8.04 0.52
CA PRO A 83 18.74 7.29 -0.63
C PRO A 83 17.64 6.44 -1.26
N ARG A 84 17.61 6.39 -2.62
CA ARG A 84 16.56 5.70 -3.38
C ARG A 84 16.43 4.22 -3.03
N ASP A 85 17.53 3.56 -2.75
CA ASP A 85 17.60 2.14 -2.37
C ASP A 85 17.06 1.84 -0.97
N GLN A 86 16.84 2.86 -0.15
CA GLN A 86 16.17 2.76 1.14
C GLN A 86 14.66 3.02 1.06
N LEU A 87 14.14 3.32 -0.13
CA LEU A 87 12.73 3.59 -0.36
C LEU A 87 12.13 2.47 -1.21
N PHE A 88 10.92 2.06 -0.87
CA PHE A 88 10.08 1.15 -1.65
C PHE A 88 8.98 1.98 -2.32
N VAL A 89 8.99 2.09 -3.63
CA VAL A 89 8.05 2.95 -4.38
C VAL A 89 7.15 2.09 -5.25
N THR A 90 5.84 2.24 -5.06
CA THR A 90 4.80 1.57 -5.84
C THR A 90 4.09 2.57 -6.75
N SER A 91 3.86 2.20 -8.02
CA SER A 91 2.88 2.85 -8.89
C SER A 91 1.99 1.81 -9.58
N LYS A 92 0.98 2.25 -10.35
CA LYS A 92 -0.06 1.36 -10.88
C LYS A 92 -0.46 1.76 -12.29
N LEU A 93 -0.65 0.74 -13.14
CA LEU A 93 -1.19 0.85 -14.50
C LEU A 93 -2.68 1.17 -14.47
N TRP A 94 -3.12 2.25 -15.10
CA TRP A 94 -4.55 2.50 -15.23
C TRP A 94 -5.17 1.73 -16.40
N VAL A 95 -6.46 1.42 -16.29
CA VAL A 95 -7.20 0.57 -17.22
C VAL A 95 -7.16 1.05 -18.68
N GLN A 96 -7.09 2.36 -18.94
CA GLN A 96 -7.00 2.90 -20.31
C GLN A 96 -5.69 2.54 -21.03
N GLU A 97 -4.63 2.22 -20.29
CA GLU A 97 -3.33 1.82 -20.81
C GLU A 97 -3.14 0.29 -20.80
N ALA A 98 -4.23 -0.49 -20.60
CA ALA A 98 -4.18 -1.94 -20.62
C ALA A 98 -3.82 -2.48 -22.03
N GLY A 99 -3.02 -3.55 -22.07
CA GLY A 99 -2.49 -4.18 -23.26
C GLY A 99 -0.97 -3.99 -23.39
N TYR A 100 -0.32 -4.89 -24.13
CA TYR A 100 1.13 -5.04 -24.12
C TYR A 100 1.88 -3.74 -24.41
N GLU A 101 1.68 -3.15 -25.58
CA GLU A 101 2.42 -1.96 -26.05
C GLU A 101 2.11 -0.72 -25.21
N ARG A 102 0.82 -0.53 -24.87
CA ARG A 102 0.41 0.62 -24.03
C ARG A 102 0.99 0.51 -22.63
N THR A 103 1.05 -0.69 -22.06
CA THR A 103 1.64 -0.90 -20.74
C THR A 103 3.13 -0.61 -20.73
N GLN A 104 3.89 -0.99 -21.77
CA GLN A 104 5.30 -0.59 -21.89
C GLN A 104 5.47 0.93 -21.86
N GLN A 105 4.66 1.65 -22.63
CA GLN A 105 4.68 3.11 -22.65
C GLN A 105 4.26 3.72 -21.30
N ALA A 106 3.25 3.13 -20.63
CA ALA A 106 2.78 3.59 -19.32
C ALA A 106 3.83 3.43 -18.22
N ILE A 107 4.59 2.32 -18.22
CA ILE A 107 5.73 2.12 -17.30
C ILE A 107 6.76 3.22 -17.51
N ASP A 108 7.15 3.50 -18.77
CA ASP A 108 8.12 4.54 -19.06
C ASP A 108 7.60 5.96 -18.74
N LYS A 109 6.30 6.22 -18.89
CA LYS A 109 5.66 7.47 -18.44
C LYS A 109 5.74 7.61 -16.91
N SER A 110 5.38 6.58 -16.15
CA SER A 110 5.44 6.59 -14.69
C SER A 110 6.87 6.81 -14.19
N LEU A 111 7.85 6.12 -14.76
CA LEU A 111 9.27 6.32 -14.41
C LEU A 111 9.74 7.75 -14.69
N ARG A 112 9.36 8.34 -15.84
CA ARG A 112 9.69 9.74 -16.16
C ARG A 112 9.04 10.73 -15.20
N ARG A 113 7.74 10.59 -14.87
CA ARG A 113 7.03 11.48 -13.95
C ARG A 113 7.62 11.42 -12.54
N LEU A 114 7.87 10.21 -12.05
CA LEU A 114 8.51 9.98 -10.76
C LEU A 114 9.99 10.37 -10.76
N GLN A 115 10.60 10.52 -11.95
CA GLN A 115 12.04 10.74 -12.16
C GLN A 115 12.88 9.66 -11.49
N LEU A 116 12.50 8.41 -11.72
CA LEU A 116 13.14 7.20 -11.20
C LEU A 116 13.64 6.33 -12.35
N SER A 117 14.75 5.61 -12.11
CA SER A 117 15.27 4.60 -13.03
C SER A 117 14.57 3.24 -12.88
N TYR A 118 13.95 2.97 -11.73
CA TYR A 118 13.19 1.75 -11.46
C TYR A 118 12.07 2.00 -10.44
N LEU A 119 11.05 1.13 -10.45
CA LEU A 119 10.04 1.00 -9.40
C LEU A 119 10.28 -0.28 -8.60
N ASP A 120 10.00 -0.25 -7.29
CA ASP A 120 10.08 -1.44 -6.47
C ASP A 120 8.90 -2.37 -6.71
N LEU A 121 7.71 -1.81 -6.97
CA LEU A 121 6.50 -2.56 -7.30
C LEU A 121 5.68 -1.78 -8.35
N TYR A 122 5.18 -2.51 -9.34
CA TYR A 122 4.20 -1.97 -10.29
C TYR A 122 2.98 -2.89 -10.34
N LEU A 123 1.78 -2.31 -10.25
CA LEU A 123 0.53 -3.07 -10.16
C LEU A 123 -0.37 -2.84 -11.37
N ILE A 124 -1.04 -3.87 -11.87
CA ILE A 124 -2.27 -3.67 -12.65
C ILE A 124 -3.33 -3.16 -11.67
N HIS A 125 -3.80 -1.91 -11.85
CA HIS A 125 -4.65 -1.21 -10.87
C HIS A 125 -6.06 -1.81 -10.78
N GLN A 126 -6.60 -2.26 -11.93
CA GLN A 126 -7.96 -2.81 -12.03
C GLN A 126 -7.95 -4.11 -12.83
N PRO A 127 -8.77 -5.10 -12.47
CA PRO A 127 -8.81 -6.41 -13.11
C PRO A 127 -9.55 -6.40 -14.47
N PHE A 128 -9.38 -5.34 -15.28
CA PHE A 128 -10.17 -5.10 -16.49
C PHE A 128 -9.29 -4.87 -17.72
N GLY A 129 -9.87 -5.14 -18.90
CA GLY A 129 -9.20 -4.97 -20.18
C GLY A 129 -8.23 -6.12 -20.50
N ASP A 130 -7.22 -5.84 -21.33
CA ASP A 130 -6.19 -6.83 -21.69
C ASP A 130 -5.15 -6.97 -20.56
N VAL A 131 -5.54 -7.66 -19.48
CA VAL A 131 -4.69 -7.88 -18.31
C VAL A 131 -3.51 -8.81 -18.64
N HIS A 132 -3.67 -9.83 -19.50
CA HIS A 132 -2.58 -10.73 -19.88
C HIS A 132 -1.54 -10.04 -20.77
N GLY A 133 -1.96 -9.20 -21.73
CA GLY A 133 -1.05 -8.37 -22.50
C GLY A 133 -0.27 -7.41 -21.62
N SER A 134 -0.95 -6.76 -20.68
CA SER A 134 -0.32 -5.89 -19.68
C SER A 134 0.68 -6.65 -18.81
N TRP A 135 0.31 -7.85 -18.36
CA TRP A 135 1.18 -8.67 -17.52
C TRP A 135 2.47 -9.05 -18.24
N ARG A 136 2.40 -9.52 -19.49
CA ARG A 136 3.60 -9.84 -20.28
C ARG A 136 4.53 -8.62 -20.47
N ALA A 137 3.97 -7.43 -20.69
CA ALA A 137 4.78 -6.20 -20.75
C ALA A 137 5.46 -5.89 -19.40
N MET A 138 4.79 -6.15 -18.27
CA MET A 138 5.37 -6.00 -16.94
C MET A 138 6.46 -7.06 -16.68
N GLU A 139 6.30 -8.29 -17.14
CA GLU A 139 7.34 -9.34 -17.07
C GLU A 139 8.60 -8.92 -17.81
N ASP A 140 8.47 -8.34 -19.02
CA ASP A 140 9.62 -7.84 -19.77
C ASP A 140 10.29 -6.65 -19.08
N ALA A 141 9.52 -5.72 -18.51
CA ALA A 141 10.05 -4.61 -17.72
C ALA A 141 10.74 -5.09 -16.43
N TYR A 142 10.24 -6.16 -15.80
CA TYR A 142 10.89 -6.82 -14.67
C TYR A 142 12.22 -7.44 -15.06
N ARG A 143 12.28 -8.19 -16.16
CA ARG A 143 13.54 -8.77 -16.70
C ARG A 143 14.55 -7.69 -17.10
N ALA A 144 14.07 -6.55 -17.59
CA ALA A 144 14.88 -5.39 -17.93
C ALA A 144 15.34 -4.57 -16.70
N GLY A 145 14.92 -4.92 -15.48
CA GLY A 145 15.29 -4.22 -14.26
C GLY A 145 14.58 -2.88 -14.03
N LYS A 146 13.59 -2.52 -14.86
CA LYS A 146 12.74 -1.33 -14.66
C LYS A 146 11.78 -1.51 -13.48
N LEU A 147 11.35 -2.75 -13.21
CA LEU A 147 10.47 -3.13 -12.12
C LEU A 147 11.15 -4.20 -11.27
N ARG A 148 11.19 -4.01 -9.95
CA ARG A 148 11.80 -4.98 -9.02
C ARG A 148 10.81 -6.05 -8.54
N ALA A 149 9.52 -5.74 -8.57
CA ALA A 149 8.42 -6.68 -8.36
C ALA A 149 7.23 -6.23 -9.21
N ILE A 150 6.39 -7.20 -9.59
CA ILE A 150 5.15 -6.97 -10.32
C ILE A 150 3.99 -7.60 -9.57
N GLY A 151 2.83 -6.97 -9.63
CA GLY A 151 1.65 -7.42 -8.91
C GLY A 151 0.36 -6.88 -9.52
N VAL A 152 -0.71 -7.11 -8.80
CA VAL A 152 -2.07 -6.73 -9.23
C VAL A 152 -2.80 -6.00 -8.11
N SER A 153 -3.93 -5.39 -8.42
CA SER A 153 -4.82 -4.78 -7.45
C SER A 153 -6.26 -5.12 -7.78
N ASN A 154 -7.06 -5.42 -6.75
CA ASN A 154 -8.48 -5.76 -6.84
C ASN A 154 -8.80 -7.08 -7.57
N PHE A 155 -7.83 -7.98 -7.70
CA PHE A 155 -8.04 -9.29 -8.30
C PHE A 155 -8.68 -10.24 -7.28
N GLN A 156 -9.82 -10.80 -7.65
CA GLN A 156 -10.46 -11.89 -6.89
C GLN A 156 -9.65 -13.18 -7.05
N PRO A 157 -9.83 -14.21 -6.19
CA PRO A 157 -9.05 -15.43 -6.21
C PRO A 157 -8.98 -16.13 -7.59
N ASP A 158 -10.10 -16.20 -8.31
CA ASP A 158 -10.17 -16.77 -9.67
C ASP A 158 -9.33 -15.97 -10.67
N ARG A 159 -9.42 -14.64 -10.64
CA ARG A 159 -8.65 -13.75 -11.52
C ARG A 159 -7.15 -13.73 -11.18
N LEU A 160 -6.83 -13.87 -9.89
CA LEU A 160 -5.45 -13.97 -9.43
C LEU A 160 -4.83 -15.30 -9.88
N MET A 161 -5.58 -16.39 -9.78
CA MET A 161 -5.15 -17.71 -10.27
C MET A 161 -4.97 -17.71 -11.79
N ASP A 162 -5.86 -17.06 -12.54
CA ASP A 162 -5.78 -16.92 -13.99
C ASP A 162 -4.43 -16.27 -14.42
N ILE A 163 -4.08 -15.13 -13.82
CA ILE A 163 -2.77 -14.49 -14.09
C ILE A 163 -1.61 -15.41 -13.70
N LYS A 164 -1.69 -16.07 -12.55
CA LYS A 164 -0.63 -16.95 -12.06
C LYS A 164 -0.44 -18.20 -12.94
N ALA A 165 -1.53 -18.77 -13.47
CA ALA A 165 -1.49 -20.03 -14.21
C ALA A 165 -1.06 -19.85 -15.68
N PHE A 166 -1.31 -18.69 -16.27
CA PHE A 166 -1.11 -18.46 -17.71
C PHE A 166 0.03 -17.48 -18.04
N ASN A 167 0.86 -17.14 -17.07
CA ASN A 167 2.05 -16.28 -17.26
C ASN A 167 3.26 -16.87 -16.52
N GLU A 168 4.46 -16.40 -16.84
CA GLU A 168 5.71 -17.00 -16.33
C GLU A 168 6.07 -16.51 -14.92
N ILE A 169 5.80 -15.23 -14.61
CA ILE A 169 6.11 -14.64 -13.31
C ILE A 169 4.83 -14.51 -12.50
N ALA A 170 4.79 -15.12 -11.31
CA ALA A 170 3.65 -15.00 -10.42
C ALA A 170 3.56 -13.59 -9.81
N PRO A 171 2.34 -13.04 -9.57
CA PRO A 171 2.18 -11.79 -8.84
C PRO A 171 2.85 -11.85 -7.47
N ALA A 172 3.64 -10.80 -7.16
CA ALA A 172 4.26 -10.67 -5.83
C ALA A 172 3.27 -10.13 -4.79
N VAL A 173 2.38 -9.22 -5.21
CA VAL A 173 1.41 -8.51 -4.37
C VAL A 173 0.05 -8.51 -5.04
N ASN A 174 -1.02 -8.63 -4.25
CA ASN A 174 -2.37 -8.22 -4.64
C ASN A 174 -2.89 -7.19 -3.63
N GLN A 175 -3.05 -5.94 -4.09
CA GLN A 175 -3.53 -4.84 -3.27
C GLN A 175 -5.06 -4.76 -3.35
N VAL A 176 -5.74 -5.01 -2.24
CA VAL A 176 -7.21 -5.09 -2.17
C VAL A 176 -7.77 -4.25 -1.01
N GLU A 177 -9.07 -3.93 -1.06
CA GLU A 177 -9.74 -3.33 0.10
C GLU A 177 -9.68 -4.29 1.29
N VAL A 178 -9.01 -3.88 2.39
CA VAL A 178 -9.12 -4.59 3.66
C VAL A 178 -9.24 -3.59 4.80
N ASN A 179 -10.33 -3.69 5.52
CA ASN A 179 -10.63 -2.92 6.72
C ASN A 179 -11.51 -3.79 7.67
N PRO A 180 -11.84 -3.35 8.89
CA PRO A 180 -12.63 -4.14 9.84
C PRO A 180 -13.99 -4.60 9.32
N PHE A 181 -14.58 -3.92 8.33
CA PHE A 181 -15.90 -4.25 7.77
C PHE A 181 -15.82 -5.08 6.48
N GLN A 182 -14.66 -5.11 5.83
CA GLN A 182 -14.35 -5.91 4.65
C GLN A 182 -13.01 -6.62 4.88
N GLN A 183 -13.07 -7.80 5.49
CA GLN A 183 -11.88 -8.46 6.02
C GLN A 183 -11.20 -9.41 5.03
N GLN A 184 -11.82 -9.66 3.87
CA GLN A 184 -11.30 -10.57 2.82
C GLN A 184 -11.00 -11.96 3.37
N LEU A 185 -11.95 -12.55 4.09
CA LEU A 185 -11.77 -13.83 4.81
C LEU A 185 -11.45 -15.02 3.89
N GLU A 186 -11.82 -14.95 2.61
CA GLU A 186 -11.49 -15.97 1.60
C GLU A 186 -10.23 -15.58 0.81
N ALA A 187 -10.14 -14.32 0.36
CA ALA A 187 -9.09 -13.89 -0.54
C ALA A 187 -7.71 -13.81 0.15
N VAL A 188 -7.64 -13.36 1.42
CA VAL A 188 -6.35 -13.24 2.13
C VAL A 188 -5.72 -14.63 2.41
N PRO A 189 -6.43 -15.65 2.92
CA PRO A 189 -5.89 -17.01 3.01
C PRO A 189 -5.44 -17.56 1.66
N PHE A 190 -6.24 -17.41 0.61
CA PHE A 190 -5.89 -17.84 -0.74
C PHE A 190 -4.59 -17.18 -1.25
N MET A 191 -4.43 -15.87 -1.06
CA MET A 191 -3.19 -15.17 -1.41
C MET A 191 -1.99 -15.75 -0.66
N ARG A 192 -2.13 -16.00 0.65
CA ARG A 192 -1.08 -16.60 1.47
C ARG A 192 -0.68 -17.99 0.97
N GLU A 193 -1.66 -18.86 0.71
CA GLU A 193 -1.44 -20.24 0.21
C GLU A 193 -0.74 -20.24 -1.17
N THR A 194 -1.04 -19.24 -1.99
CA THR A 194 -0.46 -19.11 -3.33
C THR A 194 0.83 -18.30 -3.39
N GLY A 195 1.33 -17.83 -2.24
CA GLY A 195 2.58 -17.07 -2.14
C GLY A 195 2.46 -15.63 -2.68
N VAL A 196 1.27 -15.05 -2.67
CA VAL A 196 1.01 -13.66 -3.05
C VAL A 196 0.80 -12.82 -1.80
N GLN A 197 1.55 -11.73 -1.64
CA GLN A 197 1.39 -10.84 -0.48
C GLN A 197 0.12 -10.00 -0.60
N ALA A 198 -0.71 -10.06 0.44
CA ALA A 198 -1.87 -9.18 0.57
C ALA A 198 -1.42 -7.77 1.02
N GLU A 199 -1.91 -6.73 0.33
CA GLU A 199 -1.73 -5.33 0.71
C GLU A 199 -3.09 -4.65 0.80
N ALA A 200 -3.33 -3.88 1.87
CA ALA A 200 -4.61 -3.25 2.17
C ALA A 200 -4.64 -1.79 1.71
N TRP A 201 -5.50 -1.46 0.74
CA TRP A 201 -5.92 -0.08 0.55
C TRP A 201 -7.15 0.21 1.42
N ALA A 202 -7.40 1.51 1.73
CA ALA A 202 -8.47 2.00 2.60
C ALA A 202 -8.59 1.25 3.94
N PRO A 203 -7.51 1.11 4.73
CA PRO A 203 -7.56 0.42 6.03
C PRO A 203 -8.57 1.04 6.99
N PHE A 204 -8.87 2.32 6.82
CA PHE A 204 -9.84 3.07 7.62
C PHE A 204 -11.20 3.23 6.94
N ALA A 205 -11.48 2.51 5.83
CA ALA A 205 -12.70 2.67 5.03
C ALA A 205 -13.02 4.15 4.69
N GLU A 206 -12.01 5.02 4.61
CA GLU A 206 -12.15 6.49 4.48
C GLU A 206 -13.05 7.13 5.58
N GLY A 207 -13.13 6.51 6.75
CA GLY A 207 -14.00 6.94 7.85
C GLY A 207 -15.48 6.58 7.66
N ARG A 208 -15.82 5.86 6.60
CA ARG A 208 -17.20 5.40 6.33
C ARG A 208 -17.67 4.41 7.39
N ASN A 209 -18.96 4.19 7.46
CA ASN A 209 -19.63 3.23 8.34
C ASN A 209 -19.29 3.46 9.84
N GLY A 210 -18.93 4.71 10.20
CA GLY A 210 -18.61 5.05 11.59
C GLY A 210 -17.38 4.35 12.15
N LEU A 211 -16.37 3.99 11.33
CA LEU A 211 -15.21 3.21 11.77
C LEU A 211 -14.54 3.78 13.02
N PHE A 212 -14.32 5.09 13.07
CA PHE A 212 -13.67 5.74 14.20
C PHE A 212 -14.58 5.90 15.43
N GLN A 213 -15.90 5.68 15.28
CA GLN A 213 -16.91 5.70 16.33
C GLN A 213 -17.37 4.30 16.74
N ASN A 214 -16.81 3.25 16.15
CA ASN A 214 -17.20 1.88 16.46
C ASN A 214 -16.78 1.50 17.88
N GLU A 215 -17.75 1.09 18.70
CA GLU A 215 -17.60 0.80 20.14
C GLU A 215 -16.55 -0.29 20.42
N VAL A 216 -16.51 -1.34 19.58
CA VAL A 216 -15.52 -2.43 19.72
C VAL A 216 -14.11 -1.87 19.50
N LEU A 217 -13.88 -1.10 18.42
CA LEU A 217 -12.57 -0.52 18.12
C LEU A 217 -12.15 0.50 19.19
N ILE A 218 -13.08 1.33 19.67
CA ILE A 218 -12.83 2.30 20.75
C ILE A 218 -12.46 1.58 22.06
N GLY A 219 -13.18 0.51 22.43
CA GLY A 219 -12.89 -0.29 23.61
C GLY A 219 -11.48 -0.88 23.58
N ILE A 220 -11.09 -1.46 22.44
CA ILE A 220 -9.74 -2.01 22.20
C ILE A 220 -8.70 -0.88 22.26
N ALA A 221 -8.95 0.25 21.60
CA ALA A 221 -8.04 1.39 21.58
C ALA A 221 -7.75 1.91 22.99
N ARG A 222 -8.78 2.07 23.82
CA ARG A 222 -8.65 2.45 25.24
C ARG A 222 -7.83 1.45 26.04
N HIS A 223 -8.03 0.15 25.83
CA HIS A 223 -7.29 -0.90 26.53
C HIS A 223 -5.77 -0.80 26.31
N TYR A 224 -5.33 -0.45 25.10
CA TYR A 224 -3.90 -0.31 24.76
C TYR A 224 -3.36 1.12 24.90
N GLY A 225 -4.19 2.11 25.23
CA GLY A 225 -3.79 3.53 25.21
C GLY A 225 -3.40 4.00 23.80
N LYS A 226 -4.08 3.48 22.78
CA LYS A 226 -3.83 3.76 21.37
C LYS A 226 -5.05 4.41 20.71
N SER A 227 -4.88 4.95 19.51
CA SER A 227 -6.01 5.39 18.70
C SER A 227 -6.65 4.21 17.94
N VAL A 228 -7.90 4.40 17.49
CA VAL A 228 -8.59 3.44 16.61
C VAL A 228 -7.76 3.19 15.34
N GLY A 229 -7.15 4.22 14.76
CA GLY A 229 -6.29 4.06 13.59
C GLY A 229 -5.11 3.13 13.86
N GLN A 230 -4.43 3.29 15.00
CA GLN A 230 -3.33 2.41 15.40
C GLN A 230 -3.79 0.96 15.62
N VAL A 231 -4.96 0.76 16.22
CA VAL A 231 -5.56 -0.58 16.43
C VAL A 231 -5.81 -1.25 15.07
N VAL A 232 -6.42 -0.56 14.13
CA VAL A 232 -6.71 -1.09 12.78
C VAL A 232 -5.43 -1.45 12.02
N LEU A 233 -4.43 -0.56 12.02
CA LEU A 233 -3.16 -0.84 11.35
C LEU A 233 -2.41 -2.01 12.01
N ARG A 234 -2.41 -2.08 13.35
CA ARG A 234 -1.81 -3.20 14.06
C ARG A 234 -2.52 -4.52 13.77
N TRP A 235 -3.85 -4.51 13.71
CA TRP A 235 -4.67 -5.66 13.32
C TRP A 235 -4.29 -6.19 11.93
N LEU A 236 -4.14 -5.31 10.92
CA LEU A 236 -3.71 -5.69 9.58
C LEU A 236 -2.33 -6.33 9.60
N VAL A 237 -1.36 -5.67 10.24
CA VAL A 237 0.02 -6.16 10.33
C VAL A 237 0.10 -7.52 11.03
N GLN A 238 -0.68 -7.74 12.11
CA GLN A 238 -0.73 -9.04 12.79
C GLN A 238 -1.37 -10.15 11.93
N ARG A 239 -2.22 -9.80 10.98
CA ARG A 239 -2.74 -10.73 9.97
C ARG A 239 -1.73 -11.00 8.82
N GLY A 240 -0.55 -10.37 8.85
CA GLY A 240 0.44 -10.46 7.77
C GLY A 240 0.07 -9.65 6.53
N ILE A 241 -0.76 -8.61 6.66
CA ILE A 241 -1.23 -7.75 5.57
C ILE A 241 -0.45 -6.44 5.63
N VAL A 242 0.17 -6.04 4.52
CA VAL A 242 0.77 -4.71 4.36
C VAL A 242 -0.33 -3.65 4.37
N ALA A 243 -0.19 -2.57 5.12
CA ALA A 243 -1.23 -1.56 5.28
C ALA A 243 -0.80 -0.21 4.73
N LEU A 244 -1.63 0.38 3.86
CA LEU A 244 -1.40 1.72 3.28
C LEU A 244 -2.27 2.76 4.01
N ALA A 245 -1.64 3.58 4.83
CA ALA A 245 -2.30 4.68 5.51
C ALA A 245 -2.07 6.01 4.76
N LYS A 246 -3.10 6.87 4.69
CA LYS A 246 -3.02 8.22 4.10
C LYS A 246 -3.32 9.27 5.16
N SER A 247 -2.50 10.30 5.20
CA SER A 247 -2.78 11.54 5.92
C SER A 247 -1.96 12.69 5.32
N VAL A 248 -2.45 13.92 5.42
CA VAL A 248 -1.68 15.14 5.10
C VAL A 248 -1.20 15.87 6.37
N ARG A 249 -1.44 15.29 7.56
CA ARG A 249 -1.05 15.84 8.86
C ARG A 249 0.10 15.05 9.45
N LYS A 250 1.21 15.71 9.77
CA LYS A 250 2.44 15.11 10.35
C LYS A 250 2.16 14.27 11.60
N GLU A 251 1.31 14.79 12.49
CA GLU A 251 0.97 14.11 13.76
C GLU A 251 0.29 12.77 13.50
N ARG A 252 -0.60 12.73 12.50
CA ARG A 252 -1.27 11.47 12.11
C ARG A 252 -0.33 10.50 11.40
N MET A 253 0.61 10.99 10.61
CA MET A 253 1.63 10.15 10.00
C MET A 253 2.49 9.47 11.07
N ALA A 254 2.97 10.25 12.04
CA ALA A 254 3.76 9.73 13.17
C ALA A 254 2.94 8.76 14.04
N GLU A 255 1.65 9.04 14.29
CA GLU A 255 0.74 8.17 15.01
C GLU A 255 0.54 6.84 14.28
N ASN A 256 0.22 6.88 12.98
CA ASN A 256 -0.08 5.70 12.18
C ASN A 256 1.10 4.73 12.06
N ILE A 257 2.34 5.21 12.04
CA ILE A 257 3.52 4.34 11.97
C ILE A 257 3.94 3.78 13.34
N ALA A 258 3.47 4.38 14.44
CA ALA A 258 3.80 4.00 15.81
C ALA A 258 2.91 2.85 16.32
N ILE A 259 2.97 1.69 15.64
CA ILE A 259 2.11 0.51 15.91
C ILE A 259 2.90 -0.76 16.27
N PHE A 260 4.22 -0.67 16.38
CA PHE A 260 5.07 -1.86 16.62
C PHE A 260 5.45 -2.04 18.09
N ASP A 261 4.96 -1.19 18.98
CA ASP A 261 5.22 -1.19 20.41
C ASP A 261 4.14 -1.93 21.25
N PHE A 262 3.10 -2.44 20.59
CA PHE A 262 2.03 -3.24 21.22
C PHE A 262 1.57 -4.37 20.30
N ALA A 263 0.83 -5.32 20.85
CA ALA A 263 0.18 -6.38 20.09
C ALA A 263 -1.24 -6.59 20.59
N LEU A 264 -2.18 -6.82 19.67
CA LEU A 264 -3.53 -7.19 19.99
C LEU A 264 -3.58 -8.63 20.49
N SER A 265 -4.33 -8.91 21.56
CA SER A 265 -4.58 -10.27 22.02
C SER A 265 -5.49 -11.03 21.05
N ASP A 266 -5.47 -12.36 21.12
CA ASP A 266 -6.36 -13.21 20.30
C ASP A 266 -7.85 -12.86 20.53
N ALA A 267 -8.23 -12.53 21.77
CA ALA A 267 -9.58 -12.09 22.08
C ALA A 267 -9.94 -10.77 21.37
N HIS A 268 -9.03 -9.81 21.29
CA HIS A 268 -9.25 -8.56 20.56
C HIS A 268 -9.24 -8.78 19.04
N MET A 269 -8.38 -9.67 18.53
CA MET A 269 -8.42 -10.07 17.11
C MET A 269 -9.77 -10.72 16.76
N ALA A 270 -10.28 -11.60 17.62
CA ALA A 270 -11.60 -12.21 17.45
C ALA A 270 -12.74 -11.18 17.54
N SER A 271 -12.65 -10.20 18.44
CA SER A 271 -13.64 -9.11 18.53
C SER A 271 -13.68 -8.27 17.26
N ILE A 272 -12.52 -7.95 16.65
CA ILE A 272 -12.49 -7.25 15.37
C ILE A 272 -13.06 -8.13 14.24
N ALA A 273 -12.83 -9.45 14.29
CA ALA A 273 -13.38 -10.37 13.29
C ALA A 273 -14.91 -10.35 13.22
N THR A 274 -15.61 -10.06 14.33
CA THR A 274 -17.08 -9.95 14.34
C THR A 274 -17.63 -8.73 13.58
N LEU A 275 -16.78 -7.78 13.20
CA LEU A 275 -17.21 -6.56 12.49
C LEU A 275 -17.32 -6.77 10.97
N ASP A 276 -16.87 -7.91 10.45
CA ASP A 276 -16.90 -8.18 9.00
C ASP A 276 -18.34 -8.20 8.47
N THR A 277 -18.59 -7.42 7.45
CA THR A 277 -19.85 -7.41 6.71
C THR A 277 -19.76 -8.10 5.36
N ASN A 278 -18.55 -8.48 4.98
CA ASN A 278 -18.21 -9.03 3.65
C ASN A 278 -18.74 -8.14 2.51
N THR A 279 -18.75 -6.84 2.73
CA THR A 279 -19.30 -5.86 1.78
C THR A 279 -18.35 -4.66 1.66
N SER A 280 -17.97 -4.34 0.42
CA SER A 280 -17.12 -3.17 0.15
C SER A 280 -17.80 -1.88 0.64
N SER A 281 -17.02 -1.03 1.29
CA SER A 281 -17.44 0.32 1.67
C SER A 281 -17.53 1.26 0.46
N PHE A 282 -17.14 0.82 -0.75
CA PHE A 282 -17.01 1.67 -1.94
C PHE A 282 -17.85 1.14 -3.09
N PHE A 283 -17.43 0.05 -3.72
CA PHE A 283 -18.13 -0.57 -4.85
C PHE A 283 -17.61 -2.01 -5.08
N SER A 284 -18.35 -2.79 -5.85
CA SER A 284 -17.92 -4.13 -6.26
C SER A 284 -17.21 -4.11 -7.61
N HIS A 285 -15.99 -4.65 -7.68
CA HIS A 285 -15.29 -4.86 -8.95
C HIS A 285 -15.95 -5.94 -9.83
N ARG A 286 -16.97 -6.64 -9.33
CA ARG A 286 -17.80 -7.61 -10.07
C ARG A 286 -19.08 -6.97 -10.63
N ASP A 287 -19.35 -5.71 -10.33
CA ASP A 287 -20.51 -4.98 -10.87
C ASP A 287 -20.25 -4.56 -12.33
N PRO A 288 -21.03 -5.07 -13.31
CA PRO A 288 -20.87 -4.68 -14.70
C PRO A 288 -20.99 -3.18 -14.95
N ALA A 289 -21.77 -2.44 -14.16
CA ALA A 289 -21.91 -1.00 -14.29
C ALA A 289 -20.59 -0.28 -13.91
N ILE A 290 -19.90 -0.75 -12.88
CA ILE A 290 -18.59 -0.23 -12.50
C ILE A 290 -17.53 -0.55 -13.56
N VAL A 291 -17.54 -1.76 -14.12
CA VAL A 291 -16.63 -2.15 -15.21
C VAL A 291 -16.83 -1.22 -16.41
N LYS A 292 -18.09 -0.98 -16.82
CA LYS A 292 -18.43 -0.08 -17.91
C LYS A 292 -17.95 1.35 -17.62
N TRP A 293 -18.28 1.87 -16.46
CA TRP A 293 -17.86 3.22 -16.06
C TRP A 293 -16.34 3.40 -16.09
N MET A 294 -15.58 2.44 -15.56
CA MET A 294 -14.12 2.50 -15.59
C MET A 294 -13.54 2.38 -17.00
N SER A 295 -14.17 1.60 -17.89
CA SER A 295 -13.74 1.43 -19.27
C SER A 295 -13.94 2.70 -20.11
N GLU A 296 -14.92 3.53 -19.77
CA GLU A 296 -15.25 4.78 -20.46
C GLU A 296 -14.46 5.97 -19.89
N ARG A 297 -13.98 5.88 -18.65
CA ARG A 297 -13.26 6.96 -17.99
C ARG A 297 -11.89 7.17 -18.62
N ARG A 298 -11.65 8.35 -19.17
CA ARG A 298 -10.36 8.80 -19.70
C ARG A 298 -9.73 9.82 -18.76
N LEU A 299 -8.46 9.65 -18.47
CA LEU A 299 -7.64 10.53 -17.65
C LEU A 299 -6.49 11.08 -18.50
N ASP A 300 -6.02 12.27 -18.18
CA ASP A 300 -4.83 12.86 -18.79
C ASP A 300 -3.57 12.34 -18.08
N ILE A 301 -3.19 11.11 -18.46
CA ILE A 301 -2.09 10.36 -17.85
C ILE A 301 -1.03 9.92 -18.85
#